data_518c5ea90dd242bc6f9f786900d6c9f4
#
_entry.id   518c5ea90dd242bc6f9f786900d6c9f4
#
_cell.length_a   1.000
_cell.length_b   1.000
_cell.length_c   1.000
_cell.angle_alpha   90.00
_cell.angle_beta   90.00
_cell.angle_gamma   90.00
#
_symmetry.space_group_name_H-M   'P 1'
#
loop_
_entity.id
_entity.type
_entity.pdbx_description
1 polymer ?
#
loop_
_entity_poly.entity_id
_entity_poly.type
_entity_poly.pdbx_seq_one_letter_code
_entity_poly.pdbx_strand_id
1 'polypeptide(L)'
;MRIQTNKTKLWRLARDYGAQPPGLQHTELICYESGSYGLVWPDGPKVYLTASLGRPFLQIGKDFHRLTVDELRRRGMVSGGSPRAVVRQVDGMGRITLPSKLREQFGLEHGSRVELVRYWDGVFVRPCREEV
;
A
#
# COMPACT_ATOMS: atom_id res chain seq x y z
N MET A 1 -0.06 0.13 5.52
CA MET A 1 -1.21 -0.28 4.70
C MET A 1 -0.73 -1.06 3.49
N ARG A 2 -1.42 -2.10 3.18
CA ARG A 2 -1.12 -2.92 2.00
C ARG A 2 -2.38 -3.03 1.16
N ILE A 3 -2.29 -2.69 -0.12
CA ILE A 3 -3.39 -2.89 -1.04
C ILE A 3 -3.53 -4.37 -1.34
N GLN A 4 -4.76 -4.86 -1.25
CA GLN A 4 -5.12 -6.21 -1.63
C GLN A 4 -6.43 -6.13 -2.41
N THR A 5 -6.41 -6.63 -3.63
CA THR A 5 -7.57 -6.54 -4.50
C THR A 5 -7.69 -7.78 -5.39
N ASN A 6 -8.78 -7.85 -6.12
CA ASN A 6 -8.99 -8.84 -7.15
C ASN A 6 -9.49 -8.16 -8.42
N LYS A 7 -9.65 -8.92 -9.48
CA LYS A 7 -10.06 -8.40 -10.78
C LYS A 7 -11.39 -7.66 -10.72
N THR A 8 -12.37 -8.21 -10.03
CA THR A 8 -13.70 -7.62 -9.92
C THR A 8 -13.67 -6.27 -9.20
N LYS A 9 -12.95 -6.20 -8.10
CA LYS A 9 -12.84 -4.97 -7.32
C LYS A 9 -12.12 -3.87 -8.09
N LEU A 10 -11.02 -4.21 -8.74
CA LEU A 10 -10.27 -3.23 -9.52
C LEU A 10 -11.05 -2.79 -10.76
N TRP A 11 -11.78 -3.70 -11.38
CA TRP A 11 -12.68 -3.39 -12.50
C TRP A 11 -13.73 -2.35 -12.10
N ARG A 12 -14.37 -2.55 -10.94
CA ARG A 12 -15.38 -1.61 -10.42
C ARG A 12 -14.77 -0.26 -10.09
N LEU A 13 -13.61 -0.26 -9.46
CA LEU A 13 -12.91 0.98 -9.13
C LEU A 13 -12.58 1.77 -10.40
N ALA A 14 -12.01 1.12 -11.40
CA ALA A 14 -11.68 1.76 -12.66
C ALA A 14 -12.92 2.34 -13.36
N ARG A 15 -14.02 1.58 -13.38
CA ARG A 15 -15.28 2.05 -13.94
C ARG A 15 -15.80 3.28 -13.21
N ASP A 16 -15.76 3.28 -11.90
CA ASP A 16 -16.26 4.39 -11.08
C ASP A 16 -15.43 5.67 -11.27
N TYR A 17 -14.20 5.54 -11.71
CA TYR A 17 -13.32 6.67 -12.00
C TYR A 17 -13.23 7.01 -13.50
N GLY A 18 -14.15 6.52 -14.30
CA GLY A 18 -14.31 6.97 -15.68
C GLY A 18 -13.71 6.06 -16.74
N ALA A 19 -13.03 4.99 -16.38
CA ALA A 19 -12.64 3.99 -17.36
C ALA A 19 -13.89 3.27 -17.89
N GLN A 20 -13.80 2.77 -19.11
CA GLN A 20 -14.90 2.03 -19.73
C GLN A 20 -14.42 0.61 -20.04
N PRO A 21 -14.20 -0.22 -18.98
CA PRO A 21 -13.72 -1.57 -19.20
C PRO A 21 -14.80 -2.44 -19.84
N PRO A 22 -14.40 -3.41 -20.68
CA PRO A 22 -15.33 -4.42 -21.19
C PRO A 22 -15.77 -5.35 -20.05
N GLY A 23 -16.55 -6.37 -20.35
CA GLY A 23 -16.89 -7.39 -19.38
C GLY A 23 -15.66 -8.01 -18.73
N LEU A 24 -15.80 -8.49 -17.51
CA LEU A 24 -14.70 -9.04 -16.72
C LEU A 24 -13.91 -10.11 -17.45
N GLN A 25 -14.57 -10.95 -18.25
CA GLN A 25 -13.93 -12.04 -18.99
C GLN A 25 -12.94 -11.53 -20.06
N HIS A 26 -13.03 -10.28 -20.43
CA HIS A 26 -12.15 -9.66 -21.42
C HIS A 26 -11.04 -8.80 -20.81
N THR A 27 -10.88 -8.86 -19.50
CA THR A 27 -9.86 -8.12 -18.77
C THR A 27 -8.92 -9.07 -18.06
N GLU A 28 -7.70 -8.60 -17.80
CA GLU A 28 -6.70 -9.35 -17.03
C GLU A 28 -6.18 -8.50 -15.87
N LEU A 29 -6.04 -9.15 -14.72
CA LEU A 29 -5.40 -8.55 -13.56
C LEU A 29 -3.92 -8.89 -13.58
N ILE A 30 -3.09 -7.88 -13.38
CA ILE A 30 -1.63 -8.03 -13.25
C ILE A 30 -1.26 -7.70 -11.82
N CYS A 31 -0.55 -8.61 -11.17
CA CYS A 31 -0.02 -8.40 -9.84
C CYS A 31 1.49 -8.16 -9.94
N TYR A 32 1.94 -6.97 -9.59
CA TYR A 32 3.36 -6.62 -9.64
C TYR A 32 4.05 -6.99 -8.32
N GLU A 33 5.33 -7.31 -8.39
CA GLU A 33 6.13 -7.63 -7.20
C GLU A 33 6.17 -6.48 -6.19
N SER A 34 6.04 -5.26 -6.67
CA SER A 34 6.00 -4.06 -5.82
C SER A 34 4.77 -3.98 -4.92
N GLY A 35 3.78 -4.87 -5.12
CA GLY A 35 2.50 -4.79 -4.41
C GLY A 35 1.48 -3.93 -5.12
N SER A 36 1.77 -3.50 -6.33
CA SER A 36 0.85 -2.75 -7.18
C SER A 36 0.05 -3.71 -8.06
N TYR A 37 -1.02 -3.20 -8.64
CA TYR A 37 -1.92 -3.98 -9.49
C TYR A 37 -2.18 -3.25 -10.79
N GLY A 38 -2.35 -4.00 -11.85
CA GLY A 38 -2.77 -3.48 -13.14
C GLY A 38 -4.02 -4.20 -13.63
N LEU A 39 -4.85 -3.49 -14.37
CA LEU A 39 -5.98 -4.07 -15.10
C LEU A 39 -5.81 -3.69 -16.56
N VAL A 40 -5.82 -4.67 -17.43
CA VAL A 40 -5.60 -4.47 -18.86
C VAL A 40 -6.66 -5.16 -19.69
N TRP A 41 -6.94 -4.59 -20.87
CA TRP A 41 -7.81 -5.17 -21.88
C TRP A 41 -7.37 -4.67 -23.26
N PRO A 42 -7.72 -5.38 -24.34
CA PRO A 42 -7.33 -4.96 -25.69
C PRO A 42 -7.83 -3.55 -26.01
N ASP A 43 -6.96 -2.73 -26.58
CA ASP A 43 -7.24 -1.36 -27.01
C ASP A 43 -7.70 -0.41 -25.90
N GLY A 44 -7.54 -0.82 -24.65
CA GLY A 44 -7.91 0.00 -23.51
C GLY A 44 -6.74 0.76 -22.92
N PRO A 45 -7.01 1.77 -22.08
CA PRO A 45 -5.95 2.44 -21.35
C PRO A 45 -5.35 1.49 -20.30
N LYS A 46 -4.12 1.75 -19.89
CA LYS A 46 -3.52 1.08 -18.75
C LYS A 46 -4.18 1.56 -17.48
N VAL A 47 -4.68 0.63 -16.68
CA VAL A 47 -5.18 0.92 -15.33
C VAL A 47 -4.15 0.40 -14.34
N TYR A 48 -3.73 1.25 -13.42
CA TYR A 48 -2.68 0.95 -12.47
C TYR A 48 -3.07 1.45 -11.08
N LEU A 49 -3.06 0.54 -10.12
CA LEU A 49 -3.36 0.86 -8.73
C LEU A 49 -2.13 0.60 -7.88
N THR A 50 -1.67 1.62 -7.19
CA THR A 50 -0.51 1.52 -6.32
C THR A 50 -0.69 2.37 -5.07
N ALA A 51 0.16 2.13 -4.08
CA ALA A 51 0.23 2.96 -2.90
C ALA A 51 1.70 3.21 -2.55
N SER A 52 2.00 4.45 -2.23
CA SER A 52 3.30 4.84 -1.71
C SER A 52 3.05 5.55 -0.38
N LEU A 53 3.59 4.98 0.71
CA LEU A 53 3.49 5.56 2.05
C LEU A 53 2.06 5.81 2.52
N GLY A 54 1.18 4.85 2.27
CA GLY A 54 -0.21 4.99 2.64
C GLY A 54 -0.98 5.99 1.78
N ARG A 55 -0.41 6.41 0.65
CA ARG A 55 -1.08 7.31 -0.30
C ARG A 55 -1.41 6.55 -1.56
N PRO A 56 -2.60 5.97 -1.63
CA PRO A 56 -2.99 5.22 -2.80
C PRO A 56 -3.41 6.14 -3.94
N PHE A 57 -3.13 5.71 -5.16
CA PHE A 57 -3.65 6.37 -6.34
C PHE A 57 -4.00 5.36 -7.43
N LEU A 58 -4.93 5.77 -8.26
CA LEU A 58 -5.35 5.03 -9.45
C LEU A 58 -4.94 5.83 -10.67
N GLN A 59 -4.22 5.20 -11.60
CA GLN A 59 -3.88 5.79 -12.87
C GLN A 59 -4.69 5.12 -13.97
N ILE A 60 -5.37 5.90 -14.77
CA ILE A 60 -6.11 5.44 -15.95
C ILE A 60 -5.54 6.17 -17.15
N GLY A 61 -4.73 5.48 -17.96
CA GLY A 61 -4.02 6.14 -19.04
C GLY A 61 -3.08 7.21 -18.51
N LYS A 62 -3.36 8.46 -18.81
CA LYS A 62 -2.58 9.62 -18.35
C LYS A 62 -3.19 10.30 -17.11
N ASP A 63 -4.37 9.89 -16.70
CA ASP A 63 -5.09 10.53 -15.60
C ASP A 63 -4.75 9.89 -14.27
N PHE A 64 -4.44 10.73 -13.27
CA PHE A 64 -4.14 10.30 -11.93
C PHE A 64 -5.28 10.67 -11.00
N HIS A 65 -5.75 9.70 -10.23
CA HIS A 65 -6.80 9.89 -9.23
C HIS A 65 -6.25 9.51 -7.87
N ARG A 66 -6.18 10.47 -6.96
CA ARG A 66 -5.83 10.18 -5.57
C ARG A 66 -7.01 9.49 -4.90
N LEU A 67 -6.69 8.42 -4.19
CA LEU A 67 -7.66 7.67 -3.42
C LEU A 67 -7.40 7.89 -1.94
N THR A 68 -8.42 7.70 -1.13
CA THR A 68 -8.24 7.67 0.32
C THR A 68 -8.18 6.23 0.80
N VAL A 69 -7.50 6.03 1.91
CA VAL A 69 -7.45 4.71 2.55
C VAL A 69 -8.86 4.27 2.95
N ASP A 70 -9.69 5.21 3.41
CA ASP A 70 -11.06 4.92 3.78
C ASP A 70 -11.89 4.40 2.61
N GLU A 71 -11.72 4.98 1.43
CA GLU A 71 -12.41 4.48 0.23
C GLU A 71 -11.98 3.07 -0.12
N LEU A 72 -10.68 2.80 -0.12
CA LEU A 72 -10.17 1.46 -0.38
C LEU A 72 -10.65 0.45 0.66
N ARG A 73 -10.72 0.88 1.91
CA ARG A 73 -11.22 0.04 2.99
C ARG A 73 -12.71 -0.30 2.80
N ARG A 74 -13.52 0.68 2.43
CA ARG A 74 -14.94 0.45 2.13
C ARG A 74 -15.13 -0.48 0.94
N ARG A 75 -14.21 -0.46 -0.01
CA ARG A 75 -14.24 -1.36 -1.17
C ARG A 75 -13.63 -2.74 -0.89
N GLY A 76 -13.14 -2.96 0.33
CA GLY A 76 -12.50 -4.23 0.68
C GLY A 76 -11.17 -4.46 -0.03
N MET A 77 -10.43 -3.39 -0.30
CA MET A 77 -9.19 -3.43 -1.08
C MET A 77 -7.95 -3.19 -0.23
N VAL A 78 -8.07 -3.28 1.07
CA VAL A 78 -6.95 -3.13 2.01
C VAL A 78 -6.88 -4.39 2.86
N SER A 79 -5.70 -4.98 2.96
CA SER A 79 -5.49 -6.14 3.81
C SER A 79 -5.13 -5.74 5.23
N GLY A 80 -5.57 -6.55 6.20
CA GLY A 80 -5.19 -6.42 7.61
C GLY A 80 -5.72 -5.15 8.26
N GLY A 81 -6.79 -5.10 8.87
CA GLY A 81 -7.38 -4.06 9.68
C GLY A 81 -6.82 -2.63 9.56
N SER A 82 -7.41 -1.68 10.19
CA SER A 82 -6.87 -0.32 10.25
C SER A 82 -5.48 -0.36 10.86
N PRO A 83 -4.46 0.19 10.17
CA PRO A 83 -3.21 0.41 10.86
C PRO A 83 -3.51 1.34 12.03
N ARG A 84 -3.39 0.81 13.23
CA ARG A 84 -3.50 1.63 14.43
C ARG A 84 -2.22 2.42 14.53
N ALA A 85 -2.33 3.72 14.38
CA ALA A 85 -1.22 4.59 14.68
C ALA A 85 -0.91 4.49 16.17
N VAL A 86 0.34 4.27 16.50
CA VAL A 86 0.83 4.33 17.88
C VAL A 86 1.60 5.63 18.02
N VAL A 87 1.15 6.48 18.94
CA VAL A 87 1.81 7.75 19.19
C VAL A 87 2.88 7.55 20.25
N ARG A 88 4.10 7.98 19.94
CA ARG A 88 5.22 7.97 20.89
C ARG A 88 5.92 9.32 20.88
N GLN A 89 6.40 9.72 22.03
CA GLN A 89 7.12 10.97 22.18
C GLN A 89 8.62 10.73 21.96
N VAL A 90 9.24 11.61 21.22
CA VAL A 90 10.69 11.62 21.07
C VAL A 90 11.30 12.22 22.33
N ASP A 91 12.25 11.53 22.96
CA ASP A 91 12.91 12.01 24.17
C ASP A 91 14.03 13.03 23.84
N GLY A 92 14.65 13.58 24.87
CA GLY A 92 15.73 14.56 24.69
C GLY A 92 16.98 14.02 24.01
N MET A 93 17.12 12.72 23.90
CA MET A 93 18.22 12.04 23.20
C MET A 93 17.86 11.66 21.76
N GLY A 94 16.67 12.04 21.30
CA GLY A 94 16.20 11.67 19.96
C GLY A 94 15.69 10.24 19.83
N ARG A 95 15.31 9.61 20.94
CA ARG A 95 14.86 8.21 20.93
C ARG A 95 13.35 8.10 21.08
N ILE A 96 12.79 7.06 20.49
CA ILE A 96 11.41 6.64 20.72
C ILE A 96 11.40 5.21 21.19
N THR A 97 10.40 4.85 21.98
CA THR A 97 10.22 3.48 22.45
C THR A 97 9.27 2.75 21.49
N LEU A 98 9.73 1.62 20.95
CA LEU A 98 8.87 0.75 20.17
C LEU A 98 8.04 -0.11 21.12
N PRO A 99 6.70 -0.15 20.95
CA PRO A 99 5.86 -0.99 21.79
C PRO A 99 6.28 -2.46 21.74
N SER A 100 6.14 -3.16 22.89
CA SER A 100 6.55 -4.56 22.99
C SER A 100 5.83 -5.44 21.96
N LYS A 101 4.57 -5.20 21.67
CA LYS A 101 3.82 -5.96 20.68
C LYS A 101 4.39 -5.81 19.27
N LEU A 102 4.83 -4.62 18.90
CA LEU A 102 5.49 -4.41 17.62
C LEU A 102 6.85 -5.10 17.56
N ARG A 103 7.61 -5.04 18.66
CA ARG A 103 8.89 -5.72 18.74
C ARG A 103 8.74 -7.24 18.60
N GLU A 104 7.75 -7.83 19.25
CA GLU A 104 7.45 -9.25 19.14
C GLU A 104 7.03 -9.63 17.73
N GLN A 105 6.13 -8.83 17.14
CA GLN A 105 5.61 -9.09 15.80
C GLN A 105 6.71 -9.14 14.75
N PHE A 106 7.73 -8.30 14.87
CA PHE A 106 8.80 -8.19 13.89
C PHE A 106 10.12 -8.79 14.37
N GLY A 107 10.12 -9.51 15.49
CA GLY A 107 11.31 -10.18 15.99
C GLY A 107 12.43 -9.24 16.43
N LEU A 108 12.08 -8.06 16.91
CA LEU A 108 13.06 -7.07 17.35
C LEU A 108 13.40 -7.27 18.81
N GLU A 109 14.67 -7.58 19.08
CA GLU A 109 15.20 -7.81 20.41
C GLU A 109 16.31 -6.81 20.72
N HIS A 110 16.82 -6.88 21.95
CA HIS A 110 17.99 -6.10 22.31
C HIS A 110 19.14 -6.40 21.35
N GLY A 111 19.71 -5.37 20.77
CA GLY A 111 20.77 -5.51 19.78
C GLY A 111 20.31 -5.73 18.35
N SER A 112 19.03 -5.91 18.11
CA SER A 112 18.50 -5.98 16.74
C SER A 112 18.78 -4.70 15.99
N ARG A 113 19.07 -4.82 14.70
CA ARG A 113 19.33 -3.70 13.82
C ARG A 113 18.09 -3.41 13.00
N VAL A 114 17.80 -2.13 12.80
CA VAL A 114 16.67 -1.69 11.97
C VAL A 114 17.17 -0.74 10.90
N GLU A 115 16.47 -0.73 9.79
CA GLU A 115 16.69 0.24 8.72
C GLU A 115 15.69 1.36 8.85
N LEU A 116 16.17 2.60 8.73
CA LEU A 116 15.34 3.78 8.67
C LEU A 116 15.33 4.27 7.22
N VAL A 117 14.18 4.14 6.57
CA VAL A 117 14.03 4.55 5.17
C VAL A 117 13.31 5.88 5.14
N ARG A 118 13.98 6.88 4.59
CA ARG A 118 13.41 8.23 4.49
C ARG A 118 12.44 8.31 3.32
N TYR A 119 11.30 8.88 3.62
CA TYR A 119 10.33 9.27 2.61
C TYR A 119 10.07 10.76 2.76
N TRP A 120 9.40 11.36 1.78
CA TRP A 120 9.17 12.80 1.80
C TRP A 120 8.23 13.27 2.92
N ASP A 121 7.38 12.40 3.46
CA ASP A 121 6.42 12.72 4.53
C ASP A 121 6.64 11.91 5.81
N GLY A 122 7.75 11.19 5.92
CA GLY A 122 7.99 10.40 7.12
C GLY A 122 9.14 9.43 7.00
N VAL A 123 9.23 8.56 7.97
CA VAL A 123 10.25 7.53 8.06
C VAL A 123 9.59 6.17 8.22
N PHE A 124 10.02 5.22 7.43
CA PHE A 124 9.63 3.82 7.57
C PHE A 124 10.73 3.08 8.33
N VAL A 125 10.35 2.33 9.36
CA VAL A 125 11.28 1.53 10.18
C VAL A 125 11.01 0.05 9.90
N ARG A 126 12.05 -0.70 9.56
CA ARG A 126 11.93 -2.12 9.30
C ARG A 126 13.14 -2.88 9.85
N PRO A 127 13.00 -4.20 10.11
CA PRO A 127 14.16 -5.01 10.47
C PRO A 127 15.23 -4.94 9.40
N CYS A 128 16.49 -4.88 9.83
CA CYS A 128 17.62 -4.88 8.90
C CYS A 128 17.74 -6.24 8.23
N ARG A 129 17.84 -6.24 6.91
CA ARG A 129 18.00 -7.45 6.11
C ARG A 129 19.45 -7.68 5.71
N GLU A 130 20.38 -7.24 6.51
CA GLU A 130 21.77 -7.52 6.22
C GLU A 130 21.99 -9.01 6.18
N GLU A 131 22.42 -9.49 5.05
CA GLU A 131 22.98 -10.82 4.95
C GLU A 131 24.41 -10.77 5.47
N VAL A 132 24.67 -11.64 6.37
CA VAL A 132 26.03 -11.82 6.88
C VAL A 132 26.79 -12.75 5.95
#